data_52beb64794cc2c9a05d6d39ee96ff5de
#
_entry.id   52beb64794cc2c9a05d6d39ee96ff5de
#
_cell.length_a   1.000
_cell.length_b   1.000
_cell.length_c   1.000
_cell.angle_alpha   90.00
_cell.angle_beta   90.00
_cell.angle_gamma   90.00
#
_symmetry.space_group_name_H-M   'P 1'
#
loop_
_entity.id
_entity.type
_entity.pdbx_description
1 polymer ?
#
loop_
_entity_poly.entity_id
_entity_poly.type
_entity_poly.pdbx_seq_one_letter_code
_entity_poly.pdbx_strand_id
1 'polypeptide(L)'
;MNLILEYLELTKVCASTDYADKKSVKIHNKSVDRMYEIAEKIGHEQTTETIDDFSKLLDFTDHKTNIWTAVHILERIPIDKTIEEKALKIIKQQADGDSAEAMGFKIWLDNYKQK
;
A
#
# COMPACT_ATOMS: atom_id res chain seq x y z
N MET A 1 3.32 -20.50 -3.05
CA MET A 1 2.71 -19.59 -2.06
C MET A 1 2.09 -18.39 -2.76
N ASN A 2 0.88 -18.03 -2.38
CA ASN A 2 0.20 -16.90 -3.00
C ASN A 2 0.65 -15.57 -2.37
N LEU A 3 1.35 -14.75 -3.14
CA LEU A 3 1.89 -13.47 -2.64
C LEU A 3 0.77 -12.52 -2.19
N ILE A 4 -0.37 -12.55 -2.85
CA ILE A 4 -1.50 -11.67 -2.51
C ILE A 4 -2.08 -12.04 -1.15
N LEU A 5 -2.23 -13.34 -0.86
CA LEU A 5 -2.69 -13.79 0.45
C LEU A 5 -1.70 -13.42 1.55
N GLU A 6 -0.41 -13.56 1.28
CA GLU A 6 0.63 -13.13 2.21
C GLU A 6 0.53 -11.63 2.48
N TYR A 7 0.36 -10.83 1.42
CA TYR A 7 0.20 -9.38 1.53
C TYR A 7 -0.99 -9.01 2.43
N LEU A 8 -2.13 -9.67 2.25
CA LEU A 8 -3.32 -9.45 3.09
C LEU A 8 -3.03 -9.73 4.57
N GLU A 9 -2.33 -10.80 4.86
CA GLU A 9 -1.95 -11.13 6.24
C GLU A 9 -1.01 -10.06 6.83
N LEU A 10 -0.10 -9.51 6.03
CA LEU A 10 0.80 -8.46 6.47
C LEU A 10 0.06 -7.16 6.79
N THR A 11 -1.00 -6.82 6.04
CA THR A 11 -1.82 -5.64 6.37
C THR A 11 -2.53 -5.83 7.71
N LYS A 12 -2.98 -7.04 8.03
CA LYS A 12 -3.57 -7.38 9.33
C LYS A 12 -2.56 -7.18 10.45
N VAL A 13 -1.35 -7.67 10.27
CA VAL A 13 -0.27 -7.52 11.26
C VAL A 13 0.00 -6.05 11.53
N CYS A 14 0.10 -5.25 10.47
CA CYS A 14 0.32 -3.80 10.61
C CYS A 14 -0.84 -3.12 11.36
N ALA A 15 -2.07 -3.54 11.11
CA ALA A 15 -3.24 -2.97 11.78
C ALA A 15 -3.26 -3.25 13.28
N SER A 16 -2.62 -4.34 13.72
CA SER A 16 -2.57 -4.72 15.14
C SER A 16 -1.32 -4.20 15.86
N THR A 17 -0.54 -3.33 15.23
CA THR A 17 0.69 -2.80 15.83
C THR A 17 0.40 -1.99 17.10
N ASP A 18 1.12 -2.31 18.17
CA ASP A 18 1.14 -1.51 19.39
C ASP A 18 2.43 -0.68 19.37
N TYR A 19 2.28 0.62 19.12
CA TYR A 19 3.42 1.53 19.01
C TYR A 19 4.14 1.78 20.34
N ALA A 20 3.54 1.39 21.47
CA ALA A 20 4.19 1.45 22.78
C ALA A 20 5.09 0.22 23.03
N ASP A 21 4.95 -0.83 22.27
CA ASP A 21 5.73 -2.07 22.42
C ASP A 21 6.80 -2.15 21.32
N LYS A 22 8.07 -2.10 21.70
CA LYS A 22 9.19 -2.13 20.77
C LYS A 22 9.20 -3.38 19.89
N LYS A 23 8.80 -4.52 20.42
CA LYS A 23 8.73 -5.77 19.65
C LYS A 23 7.65 -5.68 18.58
N SER A 24 6.50 -5.10 18.92
CA SER A 24 5.40 -4.91 17.98
C SER A 24 5.81 -3.96 16.85
N VAL A 25 6.51 -2.87 17.15
CA VAL A 25 7.02 -1.94 16.14
C VAL A 25 8.02 -2.61 15.22
N LYS A 26 8.89 -3.46 15.76
CA LYS A 26 9.86 -4.21 14.95
C LYS A 26 9.16 -5.16 13.98
N ILE A 27 8.11 -5.84 14.41
CA ILE A 27 7.30 -6.72 13.56
C ILE A 27 6.61 -5.89 12.47
N HIS A 28 6.07 -4.73 12.83
CA HIS A 28 5.46 -3.81 11.87
C HIS A 28 6.46 -3.43 10.77
N ASN A 29 7.66 -3.00 11.14
CA ASN A 29 8.67 -2.57 10.17
C ASN A 29 9.09 -3.71 9.24
N LYS A 30 9.27 -4.93 9.76
CA LYS A 30 9.57 -6.09 8.93
C LYS A 30 8.42 -6.43 7.97
N SER A 31 7.18 -6.27 8.45
CA SER A 31 6.00 -6.51 7.62
C SER A 31 5.91 -5.51 6.47
N VAL A 32 6.19 -4.24 6.74
CA VAL A 32 6.22 -3.21 5.70
C VAL A 32 7.29 -3.53 4.64
N ASP A 33 8.50 -3.91 5.08
CA ASP A 33 9.57 -4.29 4.15
C ASP A 33 9.15 -5.46 3.26
N ARG A 34 8.49 -6.46 3.85
CA ARG A 34 8.01 -7.62 3.08
C ARG A 34 6.91 -7.23 2.10
N MET A 35 6.01 -6.31 2.47
CA MET A 35 4.98 -5.81 1.56
C MET A 35 5.61 -5.15 0.33
N TYR A 36 6.67 -4.36 0.52
CA TYR A 36 7.41 -3.76 -0.60
C TYR A 36 8.06 -4.82 -1.49
N GLU A 37 8.66 -5.86 -0.90
CA GLU A 37 9.23 -6.96 -1.66
C GLU A 37 8.17 -7.66 -2.53
N ILE A 38 6.99 -7.89 -1.97
CA ILE A 38 5.87 -8.52 -2.71
C ILE A 38 5.45 -7.63 -3.87
N ALA A 39 5.27 -6.33 -3.62
CA ALA A 39 4.89 -5.39 -4.68
C ALA A 39 5.94 -5.34 -5.79
N GLU A 40 7.23 -5.33 -5.44
CA GLU A 40 8.30 -5.36 -6.43
C GLU A 40 8.29 -6.64 -7.25
N LYS A 41 8.05 -7.79 -6.64
CA LYS A 41 7.94 -9.05 -7.37
C LYS A 41 6.79 -9.04 -8.36
N ILE A 42 5.63 -8.54 -7.93
CA ILE A 42 4.45 -8.43 -8.80
C ILE A 42 4.74 -7.50 -9.98
N GLY A 43 5.38 -6.37 -9.71
CA GLY A 43 5.76 -5.42 -10.75
C GLY A 43 6.78 -5.98 -11.74
N HIS A 44 7.72 -6.80 -11.27
CA HIS A 44 8.74 -7.43 -12.10
C HIS A 44 8.17 -8.52 -13.00
N GLU A 45 7.27 -9.33 -12.50
CA GLU A 45 6.64 -10.38 -13.28
C GLU A 45 5.80 -9.81 -14.42
N GLN A 46 5.25 -8.63 -14.23
CA GLN A 46 4.49 -7.87 -15.23
C GLN A 46 3.40 -8.66 -15.93
N THR A 47 2.90 -9.72 -15.31
CA THR A 47 1.75 -10.43 -15.86
C THR A 47 0.50 -9.63 -15.56
N THR A 48 -0.29 -9.37 -16.60
CA THR A 48 -1.53 -8.59 -16.48
C THR A 48 -2.44 -9.19 -15.41
N GLU A 49 -2.55 -10.51 -15.39
CA GLU A 49 -3.41 -11.23 -14.43
C GLU A 49 -3.00 -10.96 -12.99
N THR A 50 -1.71 -11.06 -12.67
CA THR A 50 -1.22 -10.84 -11.32
C THR A 50 -1.39 -9.38 -10.88
N ILE A 51 -1.11 -8.45 -11.78
CA ILE A 51 -1.28 -7.01 -11.52
C ILE A 51 -2.77 -6.70 -11.29
N ASP A 52 -3.66 -7.26 -12.12
CA ASP A 52 -5.11 -7.06 -11.96
C ASP A 52 -5.59 -7.61 -10.62
N ASP A 53 -5.14 -8.80 -10.23
CA ASP A 53 -5.51 -9.42 -8.95
C ASP A 53 -5.05 -8.57 -7.77
N PHE A 54 -3.82 -8.06 -7.82
CA PHE A 54 -3.31 -7.17 -6.78
C PHE A 54 -4.11 -5.86 -6.74
N SER A 55 -4.46 -5.31 -7.90
CA SER A 55 -5.22 -4.06 -8.00
C SER A 55 -6.63 -4.17 -7.41
N LYS A 56 -7.20 -5.37 -7.36
CA LYS A 56 -8.50 -5.59 -6.71
C LYS A 56 -8.46 -5.26 -5.21
N LEU A 57 -7.30 -5.30 -4.59
CA LEU A 57 -7.14 -4.94 -3.18
C LEU A 57 -7.41 -3.46 -2.92
N LEU A 58 -7.45 -2.63 -3.96
CA LEU A 58 -7.87 -1.23 -3.82
C LEU A 58 -9.32 -1.09 -3.32
N ASP A 59 -10.11 -2.13 -3.43
CA ASP A 59 -11.50 -2.16 -2.94
C ASP A 59 -11.62 -2.76 -1.53
N PHE A 60 -10.52 -3.22 -0.93
CA PHE A 60 -10.49 -3.83 0.38
C PHE A 60 -10.19 -2.79 1.46
N THR A 61 -11.20 -2.40 2.22
CA THR A 61 -11.05 -1.37 3.26
C THR A 61 -10.60 -1.91 4.61
N ASP A 62 -10.71 -3.22 4.83
CA ASP A 62 -10.28 -3.84 6.08
C ASP A 62 -8.78 -3.66 6.28
N HIS A 63 -8.39 -3.37 7.51
CA HIS A 63 -6.99 -3.21 7.90
C HIS A 63 -6.21 -2.20 7.06
N LYS A 64 -6.90 -1.23 6.47
CA LYS A 64 -6.31 -0.22 5.58
C LYS A 64 -5.60 -0.84 4.37
N THR A 65 -6.01 -2.05 3.97
CA THR A 65 -5.41 -2.76 2.83
C THR A 65 -5.42 -1.92 1.57
N ASN A 66 -6.54 -1.25 1.27
CA ASN A 66 -6.65 -0.39 0.09
C ASN A 66 -5.64 0.75 0.09
N ILE A 67 -5.34 1.31 1.26
CA ILE A 67 -4.38 2.42 1.38
C ILE A 67 -2.95 1.91 1.13
N TRP A 68 -2.57 0.81 1.77
CA TRP A 68 -1.27 0.18 1.54
C TRP A 68 -1.09 -0.17 0.06
N THR A 69 -2.12 -0.78 -0.52
CA THR A 69 -2.10 -1.20 -1.93
C THR A 69 -1.94 -0.01 -2.86
N ALA A 70 -2.67 1.10 -2.61
CA ALA A 70 -2.58 2.30 -3.43
C ALA A 70 -1.15 2.85 -3.45
N VAL A 71 -0.51 2.95 -2.28
CA VAL A 71 0.87 3.45 -2.18
C VAL A 71 1.83 2.52 -2.93
N HIS A 72 1.74 1.22 -2.72
CA HIS A 72 2.66 0.25 -3.32
C HIS A 72 2.51 0.16 -4.83
N ILE A 73 1.27 0.21 -5.33
CA ILE A 73 1.01 0.23 -6.76
C ILE A 73 1.68 1.44 -7.41
N LEU A 74 1.47 2.62 -6.84
CA LEU A 74 2.00 3.85 -7.42
C LEU A 74 3.53 3.92 -7.35
N GLU A 75 4.13 3.28 -6.36
CA GLU A 75 5.58 3.33 -6.18
C GLU A 75 6.33 2.22 -6.92
N ARG A 76 5.74 1.04 -7.09
CA ARG A 76 6.49 -0.16 -7.48
C ARG A 76 5.94 -0.91 -8.69
N ILE A 77 4.72 -0.63 -9.14
CA ILE A 77 4.08 -1.44 -10.19
C ILE A 77 3.74 -0.58 -11.40
N PRO A 78 4.13 -1.01 -12.62
CA PRO A 78 3.69 -0.32 -13.83
C PRO A 78 2.20 -0.58 -14.04
N ILE A 79 1.42 0.48 -14.16
CA ILE A 79 -0.04 0.39 -14.24
C ILE A 79 -0.57 1.29 -15.34
N ASP A 80 -1.81 1.01 -15.76
CA ASP A 80 -2.50 1.90 -16.66
C ASP A 80 -3.06 3.11 -15.92
N LYS A 81 -3.53 4.08 -16.68
CA LYS A 81 -4.03 5.34 -16.12
C LYS A 81 -5.27 5.14 -15.25
N THR A 82 -6.13 4.19 -15.58
CA THR A 82 -7.35 3.92 -14.82
C THR A 82 -7.02 3.46 -13.39
N ILE A 83 -6.07 2.54 -13.26
CA ILE A 83 -5.62 2.06 -11.96
C ILE A 83 -4.90 3.17 -11.20
N GLU A 84 -4.06 3.94 -11.88
CA GLU A 84 -3.35 5.08 -11.29
C GLU A 84 -4.34 6.08 -10.69
N GLU A 85 -5.36 6.48 -11.43
CA GLU A 85 -6.35 7.43 -10.96
C GLU A 85 -7.13 6.91 -9.75
N LYS A 86 -7.48 5.62 -9.76
CA LYS A 86 -8.17 4.98 -8.64
C LYS A 86 -7.31 4.99 -7.38
N ALA A 87 -6.03 4.62 -7.50
CA ALA A 87 -5.09 4.62 -6.38
C ALA A 87 -4.86 6.03 -5.84
N LEU A 88 -4.66 7.02 -6.73
CA LEU A 88 -4.47 8.42 -6.33
C LEU A 88 -5.69 8.96 -5.60
N LYS A 89 -6.90 8.60 -6.03
CA LYS A 89 -8.12 9.03 -5.36
C LYS A 89 -8.17 8.54 -3.92
N ILE A 90 -7.77 7.29 -3.67
CA ILE A 90 -7.72 6.72 -2.33
C ILE A 90 -6.77 7.52 -1.46
N ILE A 91 -5.56 7.82 -1.95
CA ILE A 91 -4.56 8.56 -1.18
C ILE A 91 -5.01 10.00 -0.94
N LYS A 92 -5.61 10.65 -1.94
CA LYS A 92 -6.13 12.01 -1.79
C LYS A 92 -7.20 12.09 -0.70
N GLN A 93 -8.04 11.07 -0.58
CA GLN A 93 -9.03 11.01 0.50
C GLN A 93 -8.37 10.92 1.87
N GLN A 94 -7.26 10.20 1.98
CA GLN A 94 -6.51 10.13 3.24
C GLN A 94 -5.77 11.42 3.56
N ALA A 95 -5.38 12.18 2.54
CA ALA A 95 -4.69 13.46 2.71
C ALA A 95 -5.64 14.60 3.11
N ASP A 96 -6.96 14.38 2.99
CA ASP A 96 -7.96 15.38 3.33
C ASP A 96 -8.15 15.41 4.84
N GLY A 97 -7.78 16.52 5.47
CA GLY A 97 -7.91 16.69 6.92
C GLY A 97 -6.66 17.28 7.55
N ASP A 98 -6.69 17.37 8.89
CA ASP A 98 -5.67 18.06 9.67
C ASP A 98 -4.84 17.13 10.55
N SER A 99 -5.04 15.81 10.45
CA SER A 99 -4.27 14.86 11.28
C SER A 99 -2.83 14.75 10.82
N ALA A 100 -1.95 14.25 11.69
CA ALA A 100 -0.57 13.96 11.33
C ALA A 100 -0.48 12.95 10.18
N GLU A 101 -1.38 11.96 10.17
CA GLU A 101 -1.45 10.98 9.11
C GLU A 101 -1.82 11.64 7.77
N ALA A 102 -2.82 12.54 7.77
CA ALA A 102 -3.20 13.28 6.58
C ALA A 102 -2.05 14.13 6.04
N MET A 103 -1.28 14.75 6.92
CA MET A 103 -0.09 15.52 6.54
C MET A 103 0.94 14.65 5.84
N GLY A 104 1.18 13.44 6.33
CA GLY A 104 2.07 12.48 5.70
C GLY A 104 1.64 12.15 4.27
N PHE A 105 0.35 11.95 4.03
CA PHE A 105 -0.16 11.69 2.70
C PHE A 105 -0.06 12.91 1.77
N LYS A 106 -0.24 14.12 2.30
CA LYS A 106 -0.04 15.35 1.52
C LYS A 106 1.40 15.45 1.02
N ILE A 107 2.37 15.18 1.90
CA ILE A 107 3.79 15.19 1.54
C ILE A 107 4.07 14.12 0.49
N TRP A 108 3.52 12.92 0.68
CA TRP A 108 3.68 11.83 -0.27
C TRP A 108 3.15 12.22 -1.67
N LEU A 109 1.97 12.84 -1.72
CA LEU A 109 1.37 13.29 -2.98
C LEU A 109 2.22 14.35 -3.68
N ASP A 110 2.77 15.30 -2.93
CA ASP A 110 3.63 16.34 -3.48
C ASP A 110 4.89 15.71 -4.10
N ASN A 111 5.50 14.75 -3.42
CA ASN A 111 6.66 14.04 -3.96
C ASN A 111 6.32 13.22 -5.20
N TYR A 112 5.16 12.60 -5.23
CA TYR A 112 4.71 11.81 -6.37
C TYR A 112 4.54 12.67 -7.62
N LYS A 113 3.94 13.85 -7.46
CA LYS A 113 3.68 14.77 -8.58
C LYS A 113 4.98 15.32 -9.21
N GLN A 114 6.06 15.33 -8.46
CA GLN A 114 7.35 15.85 -8.94
C GLN A 114 8.15 14.84 -9.75
N LYS A 115 7.69 13.61 -9.87
CA LYS A 115 8.41 12.58 -10.64
C LYS A 115 8.22 12.73 -12.14
#